data_dea2a68fe184db5567afd2700bfaa338
#
_entry.id   dea2a68fe184db5567afd2700bfaa338
#
_cell.length_a   1.000
_cell.length_b   1.000
_cell.length_c   1.000
_cell.angle_alpha   90.00
_cell.angle_beta   90.00
_cell.angle_gamma   90.00
#
_symmetry.space_group_name_H-M   'P 1'
#
loop_
_entity.id
_entity.type
_entity.pdbx_description
1 polymer ?
#
loop_
_entity_poly.entity_id
_entity_poly.type
_entity_poly.pdbx_seq_one_letter_code
_entity_poly.pdbx_strand_id
1 'polypeptide(L)'
;VALASSSLLLTACNDDHDDTSVVVIDDGIPKHSIINPLVLTPKAYDASDMSATAAESVIMTYKMLGVNGNEVQATSLLFTPKTAPPITGWPIVVWAHGTTGVADDCAPSKAPLNMYIKGMIDQLLAAGYVVVAPDYEGLGEPSENEAHPFLNLQSTAFSITDAVVAARNYLGNQAAKQWMTVGHSQGGHAALGAAQYASRAQLDYKGTIAIAPASNLAAILTMGEQQAAQLTNLEAKINTLAMLDTYTALITAGLRNKNPSLSYQQVFKSPTDGIAALADTEYSDILGVKLGVAMGQYAAGNEWSIDGYPRTQPNFLSLADVSQFLSKDSQPLQVKVN
;
A
#
# COMPACT_ATOMS: atom_id res chain seq x y z
N VAL A 1 27.29 -10.00 19.66
CA VAL A 1 26.10 -9.31 20.17
C VAL A 1 25.08 -10.38 20.48
N ALA A 2 24.70 -10.51 21.76
CA ALA A 2 23.96 -11.62 22.32
C ALA A 2 22.46 -11.56 21.96
N LEU A 3 21.96 -12.64 21.36
CA LEU A 3 20.55 -12.98 21.28
C LEU A 3 20.15 -13.61 22.62
N ALA A 4 19.31 -12.90 23.39
CA ALA A 4 18.67 -13.47 24.57
C ALA A 4 17.44 -14.27 24.10
N SER A 5 17.55 -15.58 24.03
CA SER A 5 16.44 -16.50 23.90
C SER A 5 15.84 -16.75 25.28
N SER A 6 14.67 -16.17 25.53
CA SER A 6 13.87 -16.47 26.73
C SER A 6 13.09 -17.77 26.50
N SER A 7 13.56 -18.86 27.06
CA SER A 7 12.80 -20.10 27.18
C SER A 7 11.75 -19.96 28.31
N LEU A 8 10.48 -19.98 27.93
CA LEU A 8 9.35 -20.10 28.88
C LEU A 8 9.26 -21.55 29.37
N LEU A 9 9.58 -21.76 30.62
CA LEU A 9 9.27 -22.99 31.35
C LEU A 9 7.81 -22.90 31.82
N LEU A 10 6.94 -23.74 31.28
CA LEU A 10 5.61 -23.99 31.78
C LEU A 10 5.73 -24.93 33.02
N THR A 11 5.57 -24.39 34.21
CA THR A 11 5.27 -25.19 35.41
C THR A 11 3.77 -25.17 35.60
N ALA A 12 3.11 -26.31 35.39
CA ALA A 12 1.73 -26.53 35.81
C ALA A 12 1.75 -26.82 37.30
N CYS A 13 1.14 -25.93 38.08
CA CYS A 13 0.66 -26.25 39.43
C CYS A 13 -0.84 -26.03 39.46
N ASN A 14 -1.52 -27.10 39.82
CA ASN A 14 -2.94 -27.14 40.11
C ASN A 14 -3.15 -26.45 41.46
N ASP A 15 -4.00 -25.42 41.51
CA ASP A 15 -4.82 -25.14 42.68
C ASP A 15 -5.98 -24.19 42.28
N ASP A 16 -7.16 -24.57 42.71
CA ASP A 16 -8.45 -23.92 42.46
C ASP A 16 -8.48 -22.49 43.03
N HIS A 17 -8.41 -21.49 42.17
CA HIS A 17 -9.07 -20.19 42.36
C HIS A 17 -9.33 -19.58 40.98
N ASP A 18 -10.62 -19.32 40.72
CA ASP A 18 -11.14 -18.60 39.57
C ASP A 18 -10.58 -17.14 39.51
N ASP A 19 -9.41 -16.98 38.97
CA ASP A 19 -8.91 -15.70 38.54
C ASP A 19 -8.22 -15.92 37.19
N THR A 20 -9.02 -15.99 36.11
CA THR A 20 -8.51 -15.94 34.74
C THR A 20 -8.02 -14.53 34.48
N SER A 21 -6.84 -14.20 35.01
CA SER A 21 -6.08 -13.07 34.52
C SER A 21 -5.68 -13.35 33.07
N VAL A 22 -6.44 -12.79 32.13
CA VAL A 22 -6.06 -12.78 30.72
C VAL A 22 -4.76 -12.01 30.63
N VAL A 23 -3.64 -12.72 30.42
CA VAL A 23 -2.37 -12.10 30.10
C VAL A 23 -2.54 -11.44 28.74
N VAL A 24 -2.80 -10.14 28.72
CA VAL A 24 -2.79 -9.35 27.50
C VAL A 24 -1.34 -9.22 27.09
N ILE A 25 -0.92 -10.03 26.11
CA ILE A 25 0.37 -9.85 25.47
C ILE A 25 0.27 -8.57 24.64
N ASP A 26 1.00 -7.54 25.07
CA ASP A 26 1.17 -6.33 24.26
C ASP A 26 2.01 -6.70 23.02
N ASP A 27 1.38 -6.65 21.86
CA ASP A 27 2.01 -6.93 20.56
C ASP A 27 2.86 -5.76 20.03
N GLY A 28 2.97 -4.67 20.82
CA GLY A 28 3.69 -3.45 20.46
C GLY A 28 3.06 -2.65 19.30
N ILE A 29 1.85 -3.06 18.85
CA ILE A 29 1.13 -2.37 17.77
C ILE A 29 0.22 -1.30 18.39
N PRO A 30 0.38 -0.01 17.99
CA PRO A 30 -0.46 1.06 18.51
C PRO A 30 -1.91 0.81 18.11
N LYS A 31 -2.78 0.64 19.11
CA LYS A 31 -4.21 0.42 18.88
C LYS A 31 -4.86 1.71 18.35
N HIS A 32 -5.88 1.55 17.51
CA HIS A 32 -6.64 2.69 17.01
C HIS A 32 -7.33 3.40 18.17
N SER A 33 -7.00 4.67 18.37
CA SER A 33 -7.52 5.52 19.44
C SER A 33 -8.04 6.86 18.94
N ILE A 34 -8.14 7.04 17.63
CA ILE A 34 -8.57 8.28 16.99
C ILE A 34 -10.08 8.47 17.27
N ILE A 35 -10.40 9.57 17.92
CA ILE A 35 -11.79 9.95 18.20
C ILE A 35 -12.37 10.63 16.94
N ASN A 36 -13.61 10.27 16.58
CA ASN A 36 -14.26 10.74 15.36
C ASN A 36 -13.39 10.48 14.12
N PRO A 37 -13.24 9.21 13.72
CA PRO A 37 -12.35 8.83 12.63
C PRO A 37 -12.78 9.37 11.26
N LEU A 38 -14.04 9.79 11.09
CA LEU A 38 -14.52 10.49 9.90
C LEU A 38 -14.31 12.00 10.06
N VAL A 39 -13.78 12.63 9.01
CA VAL A 39 -13.54 14.07 8.98
C VAL A 39 -14.80 14.83 8.57
N LEU A 40 -15.48 14.31 7.55
CA LEU A 40 -16.67 14.91 6.92
C LEU A 40 -17.69 13.82 6.61
N THR A 41 -18.93 14.24 6.31
CA THR A 41 -19.92 13.37 5.67
C THR A 41 -19.37 12.85 4.34
N PRO A 42 -19.41 11.52 4.09
CA PRO A 42 -18.92 10.96 2.83
C PRO A 42 -19.56 11.59 1.62
N LYS A 43 -18.78 11.79 0.56
CA LYS A 43 -19.23 12.35 -0.72
C LYS A 43 -19.59 11.23 -1.69
N ALA A 44 -20.52 11.46 -2.61
CA ALA A 44 -20.80 10.50 -3.67
C ALA A 44 -19.55 10.21 -4.52
N TYR A 45 -19.35 8.94 -4.88
CA TYR A 45 -18.36 8.53 -5.86
C TYR A 45 -19.05 8.30 -7.20
N ASP A 46 -18.89 9.24 -8.12
CA ASP A 46 -19.59 9.27 -9.42
C ASP A 46 -18.67 8.88 -10.59
N ALA A 47 -17.38 8.62 -10.36
CA ALA A 47 -16.44 8.28 -11.42
C ALA A 47 -16.73 6.92 -12.09
N SER A 48 -17.40 6.00 -11.37
CA SER A 48 -17.90 4.74 -11.93
C SER A 48 -19.35 4.52 -11.55
N ASP A 49 -20.17 4.09 -12.52
CA ASP A 49 -21.54 3.68 -12.22
C ASP A 49 -21.55 2.34 -11.46
N MET A 50 -21.88 2.41 -10.17
CA MET A 50 -22.02 1.27 -9.27
C MET A 50 -23.49 0.98 -8.95
N SER A 51 -24.43 1.71 -9.55
CA SER A 51 -25.86 1.67 -9.22
C SER A 51 -26.52 0.30 -9.43
N ALA A 52 -25.93 -0.58 -10.23
CA ALA A 52 -26.45 -1.95 -10.44
C ALA A 52 -26.30 -2.81 -9.18
N THR A 53 -25.22 -2.68 -8.43
CA THR A 53 -24.82 -3.58 -7.35
C THR A 53 -24.66 -2.92 -5.98
N ALA A 54 -24.29 -1.64 -5.94
CA ALA A 54 -24.16 -0.86 -4.71
C ALA A 54 -25.48 -0.15 -4.36
N ALA A 55 -25.85 -0.17 -3.07
CA ALA A 55 -26.86 0.70 -2.50
C ALA A 55 -26.29 2.11 -2.25
N GLU A 56 -25.04 2.17 -1.84
CA GLU A 56 -24.28 3.39 -1.61
C GLU A 56 -22.87 3.23 -2.19
N SER A 57 -22.39 4.31 -2.81
CA SER A 57 -21.06 4.41 -3.43
C SER A 57 -20.50 5.78 -3.07
N VAL A 58 -19.54 5.83 -2.15
CA VAL A 58 -19.06 7.09 -1.58
C VAL A 58 -17.55 7.11 -1.39
N ILE A 59 -17.02 8.32 -1.28
CA ILE A 59 -15.66 8.62 -0.85
C ILE A 59 -15.73 9.08 0.61
N MET A 60 -15.09 8.34 1.52
CA MET A 60 -14.88 8.74 2.91
C MET A 60 -13.57 9.50 3.02
N THR A 61 -13.56 10.61 3.76
CA THR A 61 -12.33 11.20 4.29
C THR A 61 -12.21 10.81 5.75
N TYR A 62 -11.12 10.13 6.12
CA TYR A 62 -10.91 9.60 7.45
C TYR A 62 -9.54 9.97 8.01
N LYS A 63 -9.41 9.87 9.32
CA LYS A 63 -8.16 10.11 10.06
C LYS A 63 -7.43 8.79 10.28
N MET A 64 -6.11 8.83 10.13
CA MET A 64 -5.24 7.70 10.37
C MET A 64 -3.94 8.14 11.07
N LEU A 65 -3.20 7.18 11.59
CA LEU A 65 -1.83 7.42 12.05
C LEU A 65 -0.89 7.32 10.87
N GLY A 66 -0.25 8.44 10.51
CA GLY A 66 0.66 8.52 9.37
C GLY A 66 2.05 7.97 9.67
N VAL A 67 2.88 7.90 8.62
CA VAL A 67 4.25 7.35 8.65
C VAL A 67 5.17 8.06 9.64
N ASN A 68 4.90 9.32 9.94
CA ASN A 68 5.67 10.14 10.89
C ASN A 68 5.10 10.11 12.32
N GLY A 69 4.11 9.25 12.59
CA GLY A 69 3.50 9.11 13.90
C GLY A 69 2.50 10.21 14.27
N ASN A 70 2.13 11.07 13.33
CA ASN A 70 1.12 12.11 13.50
C ASN A 70 -0.23 11.64 12.95
N GLU A 71 -1.34 12.23 13.46
CA GLU A 71 -2.65 12.07 12.84
C GLU A 71 -2.67 12.81 11.51
N VAL A 72 -3.03 12.08 10.44
CA VAL A 72 -3.18 12.59 9.09
C VAL A 72 -4.55 12.20 8.54
N GLN A 73 -4.92 12.79 7.40
CA GLN A 73 -6.17 12.47 6.72
C GLN A 73 -5.88 11.67 5.46
N ALA A 74 -6.76 10.72 5.15
CA ALA A 74 -6.72 9.94 3.93
C ALA A 74 -8.13 9.72 3.38
N THR A 75 -8.24 9.30 2.13
CA THR A 75 -9.50 8.97 1.49
C THR A 75 -9.64 7.48 1.23
N SER A 76 -10.88 7.02 1.16
CA SER A 76 -11.24 5.64 0.84
C SER A 76 -12.56 5.59 0.10
N LEU A 77 -12.66 4.74 -0.91
CA LEU A 77 -13.96 4.35 -1.43
C LEU A 77 -14.67 3.43 -0.44
N LEU A 78 -15.98 3.59 -0.35
CA LEU A 78 -16.87 2.70 0.40
C LEU A 78 -18.07 2.35 -0.46
N PHE A 79 -18.35 1.05 -0.56
CA PHE A 79 -19.52 0.53 -1.27
C PHE A 79 -20.32 -0.38 -0.34
N THR A 80 -21.62 -0.17 -0.26
CA THR A 80 -22.53 -1.03 0.50
C THR A 80 -23.39 -1.88 -0.43
N PRO A 81 -23.68 -3.15 -0.08
CA PRO A 81 -24.53 -4.01 -0.90
C PRO A 81 -26.01 -3.59 -0.86
N LYS A 82 -26.77 -3.96 -1.87
CA LYS A 82 -28.23 -3.74 -1.92
C LYS A 82 -29.02 -4.70 -1.01
N THR A 83 -28.42 -5.80 -0.61
CA THR A 83 -29.05 -6.75 0.30
C THR A 83 -29.14 -6.16 1.71
N ALA A 84 -30.20 -6.50 2.44
CA ALA A 84 -30.31 -6.07 3.84
C ALA A 84 -29.14 -6.67 4.67
N PRO A 85 -28.61 -5.92 5.67
CA PRO A 85 -27.56 -6.45 6.53
C PRO A 85 -28.08 -7.64 7.36
N PRO A 86 -27.23 -8.67 7.52
CA PRO A 86 -27.50 -9.71 8.51
C PRO A 86 -27.64 -9.10 9.92
N ILE A 87 -28.13 -9.86 10.91
CA ILE A 87 -28.25 -9.41 12.31
C ILE A 87 -26.90 -8.95 12.85
N THR A 88 -25.80 -9.55 12.41
CA THR A 88 -24.43 -9.21 12.80
C THR A 88 -23.82 -8.06 12.00
N GLY A 89 -24.54 -7.53 11.02
CA GLY A 89 -24.04 -6.58 10.01
C GLY A 89 -23.36 -7.26 8.82
N TRP A 90 -23.10 -6.50 7.76
CA TRP A 90 -22.34 -6.97 6.61
C TRP A 90 -20.86 -7.15 6.98
N PRO A 91 -20.23 -8.28 6.67
CA PRO A 91 -18.78 -8.41 6.80
C PRO A 91 -18.06 -7.48 5.80
N ILE A 92 -16.85 -7.05 6.16
CA ILE A 92 -16.09 -6.08 5.38
C ILE A 92 -14.97 -6.78 4.61
N VAL A 93 -14.86 -6.50 3.32
CA VAL A 93 -13.69 -6.83 2.51
C VAL A 93 -12.98 -5.53 2.14
N VAL A 94 -11.69 -5.44 2.46
CA VAL A 94 -10.85 -4.35 2.00
C VAL A 94 -10.21 -4.74 0.68
N TRP A 95 -10.40 -3.90 -0.34
CA TRP A 95 -9.60 -3.95 -1.56
C TRP A 95 -8.42 -3.00 -1.43
N ALA A 96 -7.22 -3.56 -1.37
CA ALA A 96 -5.95 -2.85 -1.39
C ALA A 96 -5.44 -2.76 -2.84
N HIS A 97 -5.41 -1.54 -3.39
CA HIS A 97 -5.08 -1.32 -4.80
C HIS A 97 -3.58 -1.46 -5.10
N GLY A 98 -3.26 -1.78 -6.35
CA GLY A 98 -1.88 -1.79 -6.87
C GLY A 98 -1.34 -0.39 -7.13
N THR A 99 -0.10 -0.32 -7.60
CA THR A 99 0.59 0.94 -7.87
C THR A 99 -0.15 1.79 -8.92
N THR A 100 -0.45 3.03 -8.56
CA THR A 100 -1.04 4.05 -9.44
C THR A 100 -0.10 5.23 -9.63
N GLY A 101 0.71 5.53 -8.64
CA GLY A 101 1.65 6.64 -8.56
C GLY A 101 1.81 7.09 -7.12
N VAL A 102 2.41 8.25 -6.91
CA VAL A 102 2.60 8.87 -5.58
C VAL A 102 2.03 10.29 -5.49
N ALA A 103 1.57 10.84 -6.60
CA ALA A 103 0.90 12.14 -6.65
C ALA A 103 -0.57 12.02 -6.18
N ASP A 104 -1.13 13.08 -5.62
CA ASP A 104 -2.52 13.13 -5.16
C ASP A 104 -3.53 12.66 -6.20
N ASP A 105 -3.33 13.04 -7.46
CA ASP A 105 -4.21 12.66 -8.56
C ASP A 105 -4.17 11.17 -8.90
N CYS A 106 -3.17 10.44 -8.38
CA CYS A 106 -3.07 8.99 -8.56
C CYS A 106 -4.02 8.20 -7.65
N ALA A 107 -4.80 8.86 -6.78
CA ALA A 107 -5.77 8.21 -5.91
C ALA A 107 -6.86 7.49 -6.72
N PRO A 108 -7.13 6.20 -6.49
CA PRO A 108 -8.22 5.47 -7.15
C PRO A 108 -9.60 6.14 -6.99
N SER A 109 -9.84 6.86 -5.90
CA SER A 109 -11.10 7.58 -5.68
C SER A 109 -11.32 8.75 -6.64
N LYS A 110 -10.27 9.24 -7.30
CA LYS A 110 -10.35 10.33 -8.29
C LYS A 110 -10.61 9.85 -9.72
N ALA A 111 -10.56 8.55 -9.98
CA ALA A 111 -10.64 7.97 -11.32
C ALA A 111 -11.71 6.87 -11.42
N PRO A 112 -12.18 6.53 -12.63
CA PRO A 112 -13.02 5.36 -12.83
C PRO A 112 -12.29 4.07 -12.44
N LEU A 113 -13.01 3.15 -11.79
CA LEU A 113 -12.51 1.80 -11.56
C LEU A 113 -12.27 1.09 -12.89
N ASN A 114 -11.15 0.41 -13.04
CA ASN A 114 -10.99 -0.45 -14.21
C ASN A 114 -12.00 -1.61 -14.16
N MET A 115 -12.31 -2.15 -15.33
CA MET A 115 -13.41 -3.13 -15.48
C MET A 115 -13.24 -4.40 -14.63
N TYR A 116 -12.01 -4.84 -14.38
CA TYR A 116 -11.73 -6.04 -13.58
C TYR A 116 -11.96 -5.79 -12.09
N ILE A 117 -11.49 -4.64 -11.60
CA ILE A 117 -11.69 -4.22 -10.20
C ILE A 117 -13.16 -3.95 -9.93
N LYS A 118 -13.82 -3.21 -10.85
CA LYS A 118 -15.27 -3.00 -10.77
C LYS A 118 -16.03 -4.32 -10.71
N GLY A 119 -15.72 -5.27 -11.61
CA GLY A 119 -16.37 -6.57 -11.64
C GLY A 119 -16.15 -7.39 -10.37
N MET A 120 -14.97 -7.32 -9.76
CA MET A 120 -14.69 -7.95 -8.48
C MET A 120 -15.51 -7.31 -7.35
N ILE A 121 -15.53 -5.98 -7.27
CA ILE A 121 -16.34 -5.25 -6.28
C ILE A 121 -17.83 -5.58 -6.45
N ASP A 122 -18.34 -5.60 -7.68
CA ASP A 122 -19.72 -5.98 -7.99
C ASP A 122 -20.08 -7.37 -7.45
N GLN A 123 -19.17 -8.35 -7.60
CA GLN A 123 -19.36 -9.72 -7.09
C GLN A 123 -19.34 -9.76 -5.55
N LEU A 124 -18.46 -9.01 -4.90
CA LEU A 124 -18.40 -8.92 -3.44
C LEU A 124 -19.69 -8.29 -2.88
N LEU A 125 -20.18 -7.22 -3.50
CA LEU A 125 -21.45 -6.58 -3.13
C LEU A 125 -22.62 -7.53 -3.32
N ALA A 126 -22.68 -8.25 -4.44
CA ALA A 126 -23.72 -9.25 -4.70
C ALA A 126 -23.69 -10.40 -3.67
N ALA A 127 -22.50 -10.74 -3.14
CA ALA A 127 -22.32 -11.72 -2.07
C ALA A 127 -22.61 -11.17 -0.66
N GLY A 128 -22.99 -9.87 -0.53
CA GLY A 128 -23.38 -9.26 0.73
C GLY A 128 -22.22 -8.73 1.57
N TYR A 129 -21.08 -8.40 0.96
CA TYR A 129 -19.96 -7.75 1.63
C TYR A 129 -20.00 -6.24 1.43
N VAL A 130 -19.65 -5.49 2.46
CA VAL A 130 -19.21 -4.10 2.31
C VAL A 130 -17.80 -4.12 1.74
N VAL A 131 -17.51 -3.25 0.77
CA VAL A 131 -16.16 -3.08 0.23
C VAL A 131 -15.60 -1.72 0.65
N VAL A 132 -14.42 -1.73 1.26
CA VAL A 132 -13.62 -0.55 1.64
C VAL A 132 -12.37 -0.57 0.78
N ALA A 133 -12.07 0.51 0.07
CA ALA A 133 -10.90 0.59 -0.80
C ALA A 133 -10.14 1.90 -0.54
N PRO A 134 -9.21 1.89 0.45
CA PRO A 134 -8.42 3.08 0.81
C PRO A 134 -7.48 3.48 -0.33
N ASP A 135 -7.33 4.79 -0.53
CA ASP A 135 -6.36 5.36 -1.46
C ASP A 135 -4.92 5.32 -0.92
N TYR A 136 -4.74 5.05 0.37
CA TYR A 136 -3.53 5.15 1.20
C TYR A 136 -3.15 6.58 1.61
N GLU A 137 -2.27 6.69 2.63
CA GLU A 137 -1.69 7.94 3.08
C GLU A 137 -1.03 8.70 1.93
N GLY A 138 -1.29 10.00 1.83
CA GLY A 138 -0.68 10.88 0.84
C GLY A 138 -1.23 10.74 -0.58
N LEU A 139 -2.32 9.97 -0.81
CA LEU A 139 -3.06 9.95 -2.07
C LEU A 139 -4.46 10.52 -1.88
N GLY A 140 -4.94 11.31 -2.84
CA GLY A 140 -6.25 11.93 -2.79
C GLY A 140 -6.33 13.15 -1.86
N GLU A 141 -7.53 13.71 -1.73
CA GLU A 141 -7.76 14.85 -0.83
C GLU A 141 -7.97 14.36 0.62
N PRO A 142 -7.52 15.11 1.62
CA PRO A 142 -6.90 16.45 1.60
C PRO A 142 -5.38 16.43 1.77
N SER A 143 -4.69 15.55 1.11
CA SER A 143 -3.27 15.27 1.32
C SER A 143 -2.31 16.22 0.58
N GLU A 144 -2.73 17.40 0.15
CA GLU A 144 -1.94 18.37 -0.63
C GLU A 144 -0.50 18.64 -0.11
N ASN A 145 -0.21 18.28 1.15
CA ASN A 145 1.09 18.50 1.78
C ASN A 145 1.78 17.20 2.23
N GLU A 146 1.22 16.06 1.93
CA GLU A 146 1.71 14.77 2.40
C GLU A 146 2.01 13.85 1.21
N ALA A 147 3.29 13.61 0.94
CA ALA A 147 3.66 12.68 -0.12
C ALA A 147 3.28 11.23 0.28
N HIS A 148 2.83 10.43 -0.69
CA HIS A 148 2.52 9.02 -0.44
C HIS A 148 3.78 8.23 -0.03
N PRO A 149 3.83 7.60 1.18
CA PRO A 149 4.96 6.78 1.62
C PRO A 149 4.99 5.44 0.88
N PHE A 150 5.25 5.47 -0.40
CA PHE A 150 5.16 4.34 -1.32
C PHE A 150 5.85 3.09 -0.78
N LEU A 151 5.12 1.99 -0.66
CA LEU A 151 5.58 0.70 -0.12
C LEU A 151 6.13 0.75 1.33
N ASN A 152 5.84 1.78 2.11
CA ASN A 152 6.04 1.72 3.56
C ASN A 152 4.97 0.81 4.16
N LEU A 153 5.41 -0.32 4.75
CA LEU A 153 4.49 -1.35 5.22
C LEU A 153 3.55 -0.87 6.32
N GLN A 154 4.08 -0.10 7.27
CA GLN A 154 3.30 0.40 8.40
C GLN A 154 2.26 1.43 7.94
N SER A 155 2.65 2.38 7.10
CA SER A 155 1.75 3.41 6.56
C SER A 155 0.59 2.79 5.78
N THR A 156 0.87 1.87 4.85
CA THR A 156 -0.18 1.22 4.06
C THR A 156 -1.08 0.33 4.92
N ALA A 157 -0.52 -0.34 5.93
CA ALA A 157 -1.30 -1.14 6.89
C ALA A 157 -2.23 -0.26 7.74
N PHE A 158 -1.75 0.89 8.19
CA PHE A 158 -2.56 1.82 8.98
C PHE A 158 -3.62 2.51 8.14
N SER A 159 -3.33 2.82 6.87
CA SER A 159 -4.34 3.26 5.91
C SER A 159 -5.51 2.28 5.83
N ILE A 160 -5.22 0.97 5.80
CA ILE A 160 -6.24 -0.07 5.75
C ILE A 160 -6.99 -0.21 7.08
N THR A 161 -6.27 -0.39 8.19
CA THR A 161 -6.91 -0.65 9.50
C THR A 161 -7.78 0.52 9.95
N ASP A 162 -7.32 1.76 9.73
CA ASP A 162 -8.04 2.95 10.15
C ASP A 162 -9.23 3.25 9.23
N ALA A 163 -9.13 2.92 7.91
CA ALA A 163 -10.28 2.99 7.00
C ALA A 163 -11.39 2.01 7.39
N VAL A 164 -11.06 0.80 7.82
CA VAL A 164 -12.05 -0.19 8.32
C VAL A 164 -12.76 0.33 9.56
N VAL A 165 -12.02 0.93 10.50
CA VAL A 165 -12.61 1.53 11.70
C VAL A 165 -13.52 2.70 11.33
N ALA A 166 -13.10 3.56 10.40
CA ALA A 166 -13.90 4.68 9.91
C ALA A 166 -15.18 4.20 9.20
N ALA A 167 -15.08 3.20 8.34
CA ALA A 167 -16.23 2.61 7.65
C ALA A 167 -17.25 2.03 8.66
N ARG A 168 -16.77 1.33 9.69
CA ARG A 168 -17.65 0.84 10.77
C ARG A 168 -18.28 1.97 11.59
N ASN A 169 -17.53 3.04 11.84
CA ASN A 169 -18.08 4.22 12.50
C ASN A 169 -19.22 4.84 11.70
N TYR A 170 -19.06 4.94 10.39
CA TYR A 170 -20.06 5.45 9.46
C TYR A 170 -21.31 4.56 9.40
N LEU A 171 -21.13 3.27 9.18
CA LEU A 171 -22.22 2.31 8.98
C LEU A 171 -22.90 1.85 10.29
N GLY A 172 -22.24 2.06 11.42
CA GLY A 172 -22.74 1.63 12.72
C GLY A 172 -23.00 0.12 12.78
N ASN A 173 -24.17 -0.27 13.24
CA ASN A 173 -24.57 -1.68 13.38
C ASN A 173 -24.82 -2.39 12.03
N GLN A 174 -24.83 -1.68 10.91
CA GLN A 174 -24.97 -2.30 9.59
C GLN A 174 -23.69 -3.00 9.15
N ALA A 175 -22.52 -2.63 9.70
CA ALA A 175 -21.23 -3.30 9.41
C ALA A 175 -20.83 -4.23 10.57
N ALA A 176 -20.48 -5.48 10.23
CA ALA A 176 -19.97 -6.46 11.18
C ALA A 176 -18.59 -6.05 11.73
N LYS A 177 -18.16 -6.71 12.83
CA LYS A 177 -16.77 -6.60 13.30
C LYS A 177 -15.78 -7.40 12.43
N GLN A 178 -16.28 -8.35 11.64
CA GLN A 178 -15.50 -9.23 10.79
C GLN A 178 -15.00 -8.49 9.55
N TRP A 179 -13.71 -8.61 9.29
CA TRP A 179 -13.09 -8.00 8.11
C TRP A 179 -11.91 -8.81 7.60
N MET A 180 -11.61 -8.65 6.33
CA MET A 180 -10.46 -9.26 5.65
C MET A 180 -9.89 -8.32 4.60
N THR A 181 -8.69 -8.63 4.10
CA THR A 181 -8.03 -7.87 3.04
C THR A 181 -7.77 -8.71 1.80
N VAL A 182 -7.91 -8.09 0.65
CA VAL A 182 -7.51 -8.62 -0.67
C VAL A 182 -6.70 -7.54 -1.36
N GLY A 183 -5.54 -7.87 -1.90
CA GLY A 183 -4.72 -6.89 -2.61
C GLY A 183 -3.80 -7.51 -3.65
N HIS A 184 -3.41 -6.70 -4.64
CA HIS A 184 -2.53 -7.11 -5.73
C HIS A 184 -1.33 -6.17 -5.83
N SER A 185 -0.12 -6.70 -6.08
CA SER A 185 1.13 -5.94 -6.24
C SER A 185 1.43 -5.08 -4.98
N GLN A 186 1.49 -3.74 -5.09
CA GLN A 186 1.55 -2.84 -3.92
C GLN A 186 0.41 -3.16 -2.93
N GLY A 187 -0.80 -3.41 -3.43
CA GLY A 187 -1.93 -3.81 -2.59
C GLY A 187 -1.74 -5.17 -1.94
N GLY A 188 -1.05 -6.11 -2.60
CA GLY A 188 -0.63 -7.37 -1.99
C GLY A 188 0.33 -7.16 -0.82
N HIS A 189 1.30 -6.26 -0.97
CA HIS A 189 2.19 -5.80 0.10
C HIS A 189 1.39 -5.14 1.24
N ALA A 190 0.47 -4.22 0.91
CA ALA A 190 -0.41 -3.58 1.88
C ALA A 190 -1.29 -4.59 2.64
N ALA A 191 -1.79 -5.63 1.95
CA ALA A 191 -2.59 -6.70 2.54
C ALA A 191 -1.77 -7.55 3.53
N LEU A 192 -0.50 -7.85 3.24
CA LEU A 192 0.43 -8.48 4.19
C LEU A 192 0.68 -7.58 5.39
N GLY A 193 0.87 -6.28 5.17
CA GLY A 193 0.96 -5.29 6.24
C GLY A 193 -0.30 -5.25 7.11
N ALA A 194 -1.48 -5.24 6.50
CA ALA A 194 -2.74 -5.28 7.23
C ALA A 194 -2.88 -6.53 8.10
N ALA A 195 -2.42 -7.70 7.63
CA ALA A 195 -2.37 -8.92 8.43
C ALA A 195 -1.45 -8.77 9.65
N GLN A 196 -0.25 -8.19 9.45
CA GLN A 196 0.72 -7.95 10.52
C GLN A 196 0.20 -6.98 11.59
N TYR A 197 -0.51 -5.94 11.17
CA TYR A 197 -1.01 -4.86 12.03
C TYR A 197 -2.52 -4.95 12.31
N ALA A 198 -3.17 -6.09 12.06
CA ALA A 198 -4.62 -6.25 12.16
C ALA A 198 -5.18 -5.90 13.55
N SER A 199 -4.42 -6.19 14.62
CA SER A 199 -4.80 -5.90 16.00
C SER A 199 -5.03 -4.40 16.26
N ARG A 200 -4.46 -3.51 15.43
CA ARG A 200 -4.69 -2.07 15.51
C ARG A 200 -6.18 -1.72 15.40
N ALA A 201 -6.91 -2.34 14.51
CA ALA A 201 -8.33 -2.07 14.30
C ALA A 201 -9.22 -2.48 15.49
N GLN A 202 -8.74 -3.36 16.38
CA GLN A 202 -9.51 -3.92 17.51
C GLN A 202 -10.83 -4.58 17.04
N LEU A 203 -10.79 -5.20 15.86
CA LEU A 203 -11.89 -5.87 15.19
C LEU A 203 -11.51 -7.32 14.87
N ASP A 204 -12.47 -8.12 14.41
CA ASP A 204 -12.33 -9.54 14.13
C ASP A 204 -11.74 -9.76 12.72
N TYR A 205 -10.42 -9.77 12.63
CA TYR A 205 -9.70 -10.00 11.38
C TYR A 205 -9.76 -11.47 10.97
N LYS A 206 -10.17 -11.74 9.72
CA LYS A 206 -10.38 -13.10 9.19
C LYS A 206 -9.26 -13.60 8.27
N GLY A 207 -8.40 -12.73 7.80
CA GLY A 207 -7.27 -13.11 6.98
C GLY A 207 -7.00 -12.19 5.79
N THR A 208 -6.00 -12.56 5.00
CA THR A 208 -5.57 -11.81 3.82
C THR A 208 -5.43 -12.69 2.59
N ILE A 209 -5.70 -12.10 1.42
CA ILE A 209 -5.33 -12.62 0.11
C ILE A 209 -4.36 -11.63 -0.51
N ALA A 210 -3.08 -11.98 -0.53
CA ALA A 210 -2.03 -11.17 -1.14
C ALA A 210 -1.63 -11.79 -2.49
N ILE A 211 -1.96 -11.09 -3.58
CA ILE A 211 -1.68 -11.53 -4.95
C ILE A 211 -0.42 -10.82 -5.42
N ALA A 212 0.61 -11.57 -5.79
CA ALA A 212 1.89 -11.06 -6.28
C ALA A 212 2.42 -9.87 -5.46
N PRO A 213 2.56 -9.99 -4.12
CA PRO A 213 2.91 -8.88 -3.25
C PRO A 213 4.29 -8.31 -3.59
N ALA A 214 4.42 -6.98 -3.59
CA ALA A 214 5.69 -6.28 -3.72
C ALA A 214 6.51 -6.40 -2.41
N SER A 215 7.00 -7.60 -2.12
CA SER A 215 7.82 -7.92 -0.93
C SER A 215 9.26 -8.23 -1.34
N ASN A 216 10.22 -8.03 -0.43
CA ASN A 216 11.64 -8.20 -0.69
C ASN A 216 12.14 -7.33 -1.86
N LEU A 217 11.90 -6.03 -1.77
CA LEU A 217 12.18 -5.06 -2.84
C LEU A 217 13.65 -5.03 -3.25
N ALA A 218 14.59 -5.23 -2.32
CA ALA A 218 16.02 -5.30 -2.63
C ALA A 218 16.31 -6.44 -3.63
N ALA A 219 15.72 -7.62 -3.41
CA ALA A 219 15.86 -8.74 -4.32
C ALA A 219 15.16 -8.47 -5.66
N ILE A 220 13.98 -7.88 -5.65
CA ILE A 220 13.24 -7.52 -6.89
C ILE A 220 14.08 -6.59 -7.76
N LEU A 221 14.64 -5.53 -7.18
CA LEU A 221 15.49 -4.59 -7.91
C LEU A 221 16.76 -5.29 -8.45
N THR A 222 17.46 -6.04 -7.60
CA THR A 222 18.71 -6.71 -7.99
C THR A 222 18.48 -7.80 -9.05
N MET A 223 17.47 -8.63 -8.85
CA MET A 223 17.16 -9.71 -9.81
C MET A 223 16.59 -9.14 -11.13
N GLY A 224 15.81 -8.06 -11.06
CA GLY A 224 15.31 -7.37 -12.24
C GLY A 224 16.42 -6.81 -13.10
N GLU A 225 17.45 -6.20 -12.51
CA GLU A 225 18.67 -5.76 -13.22
C GLU A 225 19.42 -6.94 -13.86
N GLN A 226 19.59 -8.04 -13.14
CA GLN A 226 20.23 -9.25 -13.67
C GLN A 226 19.42 -9.85 -14.84
N GLN A 227 18.10 -9.87 -14.73
CA GLN A 227 17.23 -10.34 -15.79
C GLN A 227 17.32 -9.44 -17.02
N ALA A 228 17.26 -8.10 -16.83
CA ALA A 228 17.39 -7.14 -17.91
C ALA A 228 18.73 -7.29 -18.66
N ALA A 229 19.82 -7.58 -17.94
CA ALA A 229 21.13 -7.82 -18.54
C ALA A 229 21.18 -9.05 -19.47
N GLN A 230 20.33 -10.05 -19.25
CA GLN A 230 20.24 -11.27 -20.06
C GLN A 230 19.30 -11.11 -21.29
N LEU A 231 18.51 -10.04 -21.34
CA LEU A 231 17.57 -9.82 -22.44
C LEU A 231 18.32 -9.40 -23.70
N THR A 232 18.12 -10.14 -24.78
CA THR A 232 18.67 -9.83 -26.13
C THR A 232 17.71 -8.97 -26.95
N ASN A 233 16.40 -9.03 -26.66
CA ASN A 233 15.42 -8.15 -27.29
C ASN A 233 15.51 -6.76 -26.64
N LEU A 234 15.84 -5.74 -27.43
CA LEU A 234 16.05 -4.37 -26.97
C LEU A 234 14.79 -3.77 -26.33
N GLU A 235 13.63 -3.98 -26.94
CA GLU A 235 12.36 -3.45 -26.43
C GLU A 235 12.03 -4.08 -25.06
N ALA A 236 12.15 -5.38 -24.92
CA ALA A 236 11.93 -6.08 -23.65
C ALA A 236 12.93 -5.60 -22.58
N LYS A 237 14.20 -5.37 -22.96
CA LYS A 237 15.23 -4.84 -22.06
C LYS A 237 14.88 -3.43 -21.60
N ILE A 238 14.50 -2.53 -22.51
CA ILE A 238 14.07 -1.16 -22.18
C ILE A 238 12.85 -1.18 -21.26
N ASN A 239 11.82 -1.96 -21.59
CA ASN A 239 10.61 -2.03 -20.77
C ASN A 239 10.91 -2.52 -19.35
N THR A 240 11.78 -3.52 -19.20
CA THR A 240 12.19 -4.01 -17.88
C THR A 240 12.94 -2.93 -17.09
N LEU A 241 13.91 -2.26 -17.71
CA LEU A 241 14.70 -1.22 -17.07
C LEU A 241 13.85 0.01 -16.71
N ALA A 242 12.95 0.43 -17.59
CA ALA A 242 12.03 1.54 -17.33
C ALA A 242 11.10 1.23 -16.16
N MET A 243 10.62 -0.01 -16.04
CA MET A 243 9.83 -0.45 -14.89
C MET A 243 10.63 -0.38 -13.57
N LEU A 244 11.88 -0.85 -13.57
CA LEU A 244 12.75 -0.78 -12.39
C LEU A 244 13.04 0.66 -11.99
N ASP A 245 13.31 1.53 -12.94
CA ASP A 245 13.54 2.95 -12.70
C ASP A 245 12.28 3.66 -12.22
N THR A 246 11.11 3.27 -12.71
CA THR A 246 9.82 3.77 -12.21
C THR A 246 9.65 3.44 -10.72
N TYR A 247 9.81 2.18 -10.32
CA TYR A 247 9.71 1.80 -8.90
C TYR A 247 10.76 2.51 -8.05
N THR A 248 11.98 2.66 -8.55
CA THR A 248 13.05 3.39 -7.84
C THR A 248 12.68 4.86 -7.67
N ALA A 249 12.07 5.50 -8.67
CA ALA A 249 11.59 6.88 -8.58
C ALA A 249 10.45 7.03 -7.57
N LEU A 250 9.47 6.12 -7.57
CA LEU A 250 8.36 6.13 -6.61
C LEU A 250 8.85 5.89 -5.17
N ILE A 251 9.82 4.97 -4.97
CA ILE A 251 10.46 4.76 -3.67
C ILE A 251 11.18 6.03 -3.21
N THR A 252 11.90 6.70 -4.12
CA THR A 252 12.59 7.96 -3.83
C THR A 252 11.61 9.04 -3.37
N ALA A 253 10.48 9.20 -4.07
CA ALA A 253 9.42 10.11 -3.69
C ALA A 253 8.88 9.79 -2.28
N GLY A 254 8.53 8.53 -2.03
CA GLY A 254 7.99 8.08 -0.75
C GLY A 254 8.94 8.27 0.43
N LEU A 255 10.24 8.08 0.24
CA LEU A 255 11.26 8.29 1.27
C LEU A 255 11.42 9.74 1.69
N ARG A 256 11.07 10.69 0.82
CA ARG A 256 11.15 12.14 1.11
C ARG A 256 10.19 12.58 2.22
N ASN A 257 9.19 11.77 2.57
CA ASN A 257 8.37 12.00 3.76
C ASN A 257 9.20 12.05 5.05
N LYS A 258 10.18 11.15 5.18
CA LYS A 258 11.06 11.06 6.34
C LYS A 258 12.35 11.86 6.16
N ASN A 259 12.82 11.96 4.94
CA ASN A 259 14.02 12.73 4.58
C ASN A 259 13.76 13.68 3.41
N PRO A 260 13.24 14.89 3.66
CA PRO A 260 12.99 15.87 2.61
C PRO A 260 14.24 16.32 1.84
N SER A 261 15.45 16.05 2.36
CA SER A 261 16.71 16.36 1.68
C SER A 261 17.11 15.32 0.64
N LEU A 262 16.48 14.15 0.61
CA LEU A 262 16.71 13.15 -0.43
C LEU A 262 16.24 13.71 -1.77
N SER A 263 17.13 13.68 -2.77
CA SER A 263 16.84 14.20 -4.11
C SER A 263 16.98 13.12 -5.17
N TYR A 264 16.31 13.31 -6.30
CA TYR A 264 16.44 12.38 -7.43
C TYR A 264 17.87 12.34 -7.98
N GLN A 265 18.65 13.41 -7.89
CA GLN A 265 20.06 13.45 -8.31
C GLN A 265 20.98 12.53 -7.47
N GLN A 266 20.60 12.26 -6.21
CA GLN A 266 21.33 11.30 -5.37
C GLN A 266 21.06 9.86 -5.78
N VAL A 267 19.93 9.59 -6.44
CA VAL A 267 19.48 8.25 -6.82
C VAL A 267 19.68 7.99 -8.31
N PHE A 268 19.50 8.99 -9.16
CA PHE A 268 19.62 8.88 -10.62
C PHE A 268 20.71 9.77 -11.17
N LYS A 269 21.25 9.41 -12.33
CA LYS A 269 22.17 10.22 -13.13
C LYS A 269 21.37 11.17 -14.03
N SER A 270 21.94 12.33 -14.34
CA SER A 270 21.38 13.22 -15.37
C SER A 270 21.51 12.58 -16.77
N PRO A 271 20.49 12.69 -17.64
CA PRO A 271 19.24 13.45 -17.49
C PRO A 271 18.07 12.63 -16.86
N THR A 272 18.27 11.40 -16.47
CA THR A 272 17.21 10.51 -15.96
C THR A 272 16.63 11.00 -14.63
N ASP A 273 17.43 11.70 -13.81
CA ASP A 273 16.97 12.35 -12.57
C ASP A 273 15.80 13.31 -12.81
N GLY A 274 15.85 14.10 -13.89
CA GLY A 274 14.76 15.00 -14.27
C GLY A 274 13.48 14.27 -14.70
N ILE A 275 13.62 13.11 -15.35
CA ILE A 275 12.45 12.30 -15.73
C ILE A 275 11.89 11.59 -14.48
N ALA A 276 12.76 11.03 -13.64
CA ALA A 276 12.38 10.37 -12.40
C ALA A 276 11.62 11.31 -11.43
N ALA A 277 11.97 12.59 -11.42
CA ALA A 277 11.28 13.61 -10.62
C ALA A 277 9.81 13.82 -11.04
N LEU A 278 9.40 13.39 -12.21
CA LEU A 278 8.00 13.39 -12.63
C LEU A 278 7.15 12.41 -11.81
N ALA A 279 7.77 11.54 -11.01
CA ALA A 279 7.04 10.72 -10.03
C ALA A 279 6.18 11.56 -9.08
N ASP A 280 6.60 12.79 -8.79
CA ASP A 280 5.86 13.71 -7.90
C ASP A 280 4.54 14.22 -8.51
N THR A 281 4.30 14.04 -9.82
CA THR A 281 3.15 14.63 -10.53
C THR A 281 2.45 13.69 -11.50
N GLU A 282 3.06 12.57 -11.85
CA GLU A 282 2.55 11.69 -12.92
C GLU A 282 2.09 10.33 -12.37
N TYR A 283 1.15 9.72 -13.06
CA TYR A 283 0.83 8.30 -12.86
C TYR A 283 2.04 7.42 -13.16
N SER A 284 2.15 6.29 -12.46
CA SER A 284 3.29 5.37 -12.59
C SER A 284 3.47 4.79 -14.00
N ASP A 285 2.38 4.55 -14.73
CA ASP A 285 2.42 4.08 -16.11
C ASP A 285 2.93 5.15 -17.08
N ILE A 286 2.51 6.40 -16.89
CA ILE A 286 2.99 7.56 -17.67
C ILE A 286 4.48 7.79 -17.41
N LEU A 287 4.91 7.73 -16.15
CA LEU A 287 6.32 7.82 -15.78
C LEU A 287 7.15 6.71 -16.46
N GLY A 288 6.67 5.48 -16.41
CA GLY A 288 7.31 4.33 -17.06
C GLY A 288 7.46 4.50 -18.56
N VAL A 289 6.42 5.01 -19.24
CA VAL A 289 6.48 5.33 -20.66
C VAL A 289 7.52 6.41 -20.95
N LYS A 290 7.57 7.49 -20.16
CA LYS A 290 8.56 8.58 -20.35
C LYS A 290 9.99 8.08 -20.18
N LEU A 291 10.25 7.25 -19.17
CA LEU A 291 11.56 6.61 -18.97
C LEU A 291 11.92 5.68 -20.14
N GLY A 292 10.99 4.85 -20.58
CA GLY A 292 11.20 3.94 -21.71
C GLY A 292 11.46 4.69 -23.01
N VAL A 293 10.73 5.78 -23.29
CA VAL A 293 10.95 6.63 -24.47
C VAL A 293 12.35 7.25 -24.43
N ALA A 294 12.80 7.76 -23.30
CA ALA A 294 14.15 8.34 -23.19
C ALA A 294 15.24 7.29 -23.44
N MET A 295 15.08 6.07 -22.93
CA MET A 295 15.97 4.94 -23.19
C MET A 295 15.97 4.55 -24.68
N GLY A 296 14.79 4.50 -25.31
CA GLY A 296 14.64 4.20 -26.73
C GLY A 296 15.29 5.25 -27.63
N GLN A 297 15.15 6.53 -27.32
CA GLN A 297 15.80 7.63 -28.04
C GLN A 297 17.32 7.56 -27.90
N TYR A 298 17.84 7.26 -26.71
CA TYR A 298 19.26 7.03 -26.52
C TYR A 298 19.78 5.86 -27.40
N ALA A 299 19.07 4.73 -27.33
CA ALA A 299 19.46 3.55 -28.13
C ALA A 299 19.47 3.83 -29.64
N ALA A 300 18.48 4.56 -30.15
CA ALA A 300 18.41 4.95 -31.55
C ALA A 300 19.61 5.82 -32.02
N GLY A 301 20.16 6.62 -31.10
CA GLY A 301 21.40 7.39 -31.35
C GLY A 301 22.70 6.63 -31.07
N ASN A 302 22.64 5.40 -30.56
CA ASN A 302 23.80 4.60 -30.14
C ASN A 302 23.74 3.15 -30.68
N GLU A 303 23.61 3.03 -31.99
CA GLU A 303 23.63 1.73 -32.70
C GLU A 303 22.62 0.70 -32.15
N TRP A 304 21.46 1.17 -31.71
CA TRP A 304 20.42 0.37 -31.06
C TRP A 304 20.88 -0.35 -29.76
N SER A 305 21.86 0.25 -29.06
CA SER A 305 22.29 -0.21 -27.73
C SER A 305 21.83 0.72 -26.64
N ILE A 306 21.39 0.13 -25.52
CA ILE A 306 21.06 0.83 -24.28
C ILE A 306 22.28 0.94 -23.34
N ASP A 307 23.40 0.32 -23.73
CA ASP A 307 24.57 0.30 -22.87
C ASP A 307 25.15 1.71 -22.69
N GLY A 308 25.41 2.07 -21.43
CA GLY A 308 25.87 3.42 -21.07
C GLY A 308 24.76 4.46 -20.88
N TYR A 309 23.47 4.12 -21.09
CA TYR A 309 22.38 5.02 -20.72
C TYR A 309 22.47 5.38 -19.23
N PRO A 310 22.43 6.67 -18.86
CA PRO A 310 22.60 7.11 -17.48
C PRO A 310 21.32 6.87 -16.68
N ARG A 311 21.24 5.74 -15.98
CA ARG A 311 20.14 5.34 -15.11
C ARG A 311 20.42 5.74 -13.65
N THR A 312 20.39 4.78 -12.76
CA THR A 312 20.63 4.98 -11.32
C THR A 312 22.10 5.24 -10.99
N GLN A 313 22.35 5.91 -9.87
CA GLN A 313 23.70 6.04 -9.30
C GLN A 313 24.19 4.68 -8.80
N PRO A 314 25.52 4.37 -8.92
CA PRO A 314 26.04 3.06 -8.54
C PRO A 314 25.78 2.66 -7.10
N ASN A 315 25.71 3.65 -6.21
CA ASN A 315 25.61 3.42 -4.75
C ASN A 315 24.23 3.74 -4.19
N PHE A 316 23.19 3.96 -5.01
CA PHE A 316 21.90 4.42 -4.48
C PHE A 316 21.30 3.45 -3.46
N LEU A 317 21.49 2.13 -3.62
CA LEU A 317 21.02 1.12 -2.67
C LEU A 317 21.73 1.20 -1.31
N SER A 318 22.91 1.80 -1.23
CA SER A 318 23.68 2.01 0.01
C SER A 318 23.45 3.35 0.68
N LEU A 319 22.63 4.23 0.10
CA LEU A 319 22.14 5.41 0.81
C LEU A 319 21.40 4.96 2.07
N ALA A 320 21.67 5.60 3.21
CA ALA A 320 21.18 5.14 4.53
C ALA A 320 19.66 4.94 4.54
N ASP A 321 18.90 5.91 4.01
CA ASP A 321 17.43 5.84 3.99
C ASP A 321 16.91 4.74 3.05
N VAL A 322 17.52 4.58 1.88
CA VAL A 322 17.15 3.52 0.92
C VAL A 322 17.46 2.15 1.51
N SER A 323 18.63 1.96 2.10
CA SER A 323 19.04 0.70 2.72
C SER A 323 18.14 0.33 3.91
N GLN A 324 17.83 1.28 4.78
CA GLN A 324 16.89 1.05 5.89
C GLN A 324 15.50 0.69 5.38
N PHE A 325 14.99 1.43 4.41
CA PHE A 325 13.69 1.16 3.81
C PHE A 325 13.62 -0.25 3.22
N LEU A 326 14.58 -0.61 2.37
CA LEU A 326 14.62 -1.91 1.70
C LEU A 326 14.79 -3.10 2.67
N SER A 327 15.49 -2.90 3.80
CA SER A 327 15.77 -3.97 4.77
C SER A 327 14.72 -4.08 5.88
N LYS A 328 13.98 -3.02 6.18
CA LYS A 328 13.09 -2.95 7.34
C LYS A 328 11.71 -2.37 7.02
N ASP A 329 11.65 -1.12 6.56
CA ASP A 329 10.41 -0.35 6.55
C ASP A 329 9.40 -0.86 5.49
N SER A 330 9.87 -1.57 4.46
CA SER A 330 9.06 -2.19 3.41
C SER A 330 8.88 -3.71 3.59
N GLN A 331 9.48 -4.32 4.61
CA GLN A 331 9.49 -5.78 4.74
C GLN A 331 8.33 -6.28 5.62
N PRO A 332 7.38 -7.05 5.09
CA PRO A 332 6.45 -7.78 5.93
C PRO A 332 7.21 -8.82 6.76
N LEU A 333 6.75 -9.03 7.99
CA LEU A 333 7.29 -10.12 8.82
C LEU A 333 7.15 -11.43 8.06
N GLN A 334 8.24 -12.20 7.98
CA GLN A 334 8.19 -13.55 7.47
C GLN A 334 7.40 -14.39 8.48
N VAL A 335 6.15 -14.68 8.16
CA VAL A 335 5.38 -15.67 8.90
C VAL A 335 6.02 -17.01 8.60
N LYS A 336 6.68 -17.62 9.59
CA LYS A 336 7.04 -19.04 9.51
C LYS A 336 5.73 -19.81 9.44
N VAL A 337 5.37 -20.30 8.27
CA VAL A 337 4.36 -21.33 8.13
C VAL A 337 5.00 -22.61 8.67
N ASN A 338 4.57 -23.04 9.85
CA ASN A 338 4.92 -24.35 10.39
C ASN A 338 4.10 -25.42 9.73
#